data_ab49f89670ca54d87a2270c4dd4f42a7
#
_entry.id   ab49f89670ca54d87a2270c4dd4f42a7
#
_cell.length_a   1.000
_cell.length_b   1.000
_cell.length_c   1.000
_cell.angle_alpha   90.00
_cell.angle_beta   90.00
_cell.angle_gamma   90.00
#
_symmetry.space_group_name_H-M   'P 1'
#
loop_
_entity.id
_entity.type
_entity.pdbx_description
1 polymer ?
#
loop_
_entity_poly.entity_id
_entity_poly.type
_entity_poly.pdbx_seq_one_letter_code
_entity_poly.pdbx_strand_id
1 'polypeptide(L)'
;ERTANSSTEVQDAFEGAWYVNYSFGPVSIGYTESYMDGGANGAAEAVTDAKDAATGNTRTANGFFEGEQMSIAFNVNENFSVSYTESEETYDPQSHDGIAVAPLDVTMKTEGIQAAYSMGAMSIKAYKIDVTNPGYDEDAADKSATEIALGLAF
;
A
#
# COMPACT_ATOMS: atom_id res chain seq x y z
N GLU A 1 13.92 -17.09 -6.03
CA GLU A 1 13.09 -17.43 -7.20
C GLU A 1 12.25 -18.65 -6.86
N ARG A 2 10.97 -18.51 -6.93
CA ARG A 2 10.02 -19.55 -6.55
C ARG A 2 9.61 -20.35 -7.77
N THR A 3 9.89 -21.63 -7.78
CA THR A 3 9.40 -22.50 -8.85
C THR A 3 7.96 -22.89 -8.53
N ALA A 4 7.00 -22.50 -9.38
CA ALA A 4 5.63 -22.96 -9.26
C ALA A 4 5.57 -24.48 -9.29
N ASN A 5 5.10 -25.08 -8.22
CA ASN A 5 4.93 -26.51 -8.12
C ASN A 5 3.45 -26.84 -8.03
N SER A 6 2.97 -27.73 -8.88
CA SER A 6 1.57 -28.20 -8.93
C SER A 6 1.20 -29.10 -7.75
N SER A 7 2.08 -29.30 -6.78
CA SER A 7 1.81 -30.15 -5.63
C SER A 7 1.12 -29.36 -4.53
N THR A 8 0.23 -30.01 -3.84
CA THR A 8 -0.46 -29.54 -2.62
C THR A 8 0.48 -29.32 -1.41
N GLU A 9 1.76 -29.07 -1.65
CA GLU A 9 2.73 -28.81 -0.59
C GLU A 9 2.52 -27.36 -0.08
N VAL A 10 2.35 -27.23 1.21
CA VAL A 10 2.36 -25.95 1.91
C VAL A 10 3.75 -25.35 1.71
N GLN A 11 3.83 -24.21 1.03
CA GLN A 11 5.07 -23.44 0.93
C GLN A 11 5.15 -22.48 2.10
N ASP A 12 6.36 -22.26 2.61
CA ASP A 12 6.59 -21.35 3.72
C ASP A 12 6.18 -19.93 3.29
N ALA A 13 5.32 -19.31 4.11
CA ALA A 13 5.02 -17.88 4.00
C ALA A 13 6.17 -17.09 4.63
N PHE A 14 6.46 -15.94 4.05
CA PHE A 14 7.43 -15.00 4.60
C PHE A 14 6.86 -13.59 4.54
N GLU A 15 6.93 -12.89 5.65
CA GLU A 15 6.61 -11.47 5.72
C GLU A 15 7.65 -10.75 6.57
N GLY A 16 7.94 -9.52 6.19
CA GLY A 16 8.89 -8.70 6.91
C GLY A 16 8.75 -7.24 6.55
N ALA A 17 9.09 -6.38 7.50
CA ALA A 17 9.17 -4.95 7.27
C ALA A 17 10.32 -4.35 8.09
N TRP A 18 10.90 -3.30 7.57
CA TRP A 18 11.84 -2.47 8.31
C TRP A 18 11.52 -1.00 8.08
N TYR A 19 11.90 -0.17 9.03
CA TYR A 19 11.71 1.27 8.92
C TYR A 19 12.84 2.05 9.52
N VAL A 20 13.01 3.27 9.04
CA VAL A 20 13.89 4.27 9.62
C VAL A 20 13.14 5.59 9.79
N ASN A 21 13.26 6.20 10.96
CA ASN A 21 12.73 7.53 11.24
C ASN A 21 13.86 8.43 11.71
N TYR A 22 13.91 9.65 11.19
CA TYR A 22 14.89 10.65 11.58
C TYR A 22 14.21 12.00 11.78
N SER A 23 14.53 12.68 12.89
CA SER A 23 14.03 14.01 13.20
C SER A 23 15.17 14.99 13.37
N PHE A 24 15.04 16.14 12.73
CA PHE A 24 15.98 17.25 12.82
C PHE A 24 15.24 18.58 12.96
N GLY A 25 15.33 19.20 14.13
CA GLY A 25 14.58 20.42 14.42
C GLY A 25 13.06 20.23 14.23
N PRO A 26 12.41 21.05 13.41
CA PRO A 26 10.96 20.92 13.17
C PRO A 26 10.58 19.87 12.12
N VAL A 27 11.56 19.23 11.49
CA VAL A 27 11.35 18.25 10.40
C VAL A 27 11.51 16.83 10.91
N SER A 28 10.62 15.94 10.50
CA SER A 28 10.75 14.49 10.65
C SER A 28 10.56 13.82 9.30
N ILE A 29 11.40 12.84 9.01
CA ILE A 29 11.30 12.01 7.80
C ILE A 29 11.23 10.55 8.23
N GLY A 30 10.44 9.77 7.50
CA GLY A 30 10.30 8.33 7.69
C GLY A 30 10.38 7.60 6.37
N TYR A 31 10.97 6.42 6.42
CA TYR A 31 11.01 5.48 5.31
C TYR A 31 10.73 4.06 5.83
N THR A 32 9.95 3.32 5.07
CA THR A 32 9.59 1.93 5.40
C THR A 32 9.64 1.10 4.12
N GLU A 33 10.18 -0.10 4.22
CA GLU A 33 10.00 -1.16 3.22
C GLU A 33 9.32 -2.35 3.85
N SER A 34 8.48 -3.02 3.08
CA SER A 34 7.78 -4.24 3.47
C SER A 34 7.78 -5.26 2.33
N TYR A 35 7.76 -6.51 2.71
CA TYR A 35 7.67 -7.63 1.80
C TYR A 35 6.74 -8.69 2.39
N MET A 36 5.82 -9.20 1.58
CA MET A 36 4.91 -10.26 1.98
C MET A 36 4.80 -11.32 0.89
N ASP A 37 5.13 -12.56 1.25
CA ASP A 37 4.86 -13.77 0.50
C ASP A 37 3.87 -14.62 1.30
N GLY A 38 2.61 -14.64 0.89
CA GLY A 38 1.54 -15.35 1.60
C GLY A 38 1.65 -16.88 1.55
N GLY A 39 2.67 -17.42 0.91
CA GLY A 39 2.80 -18.87 0.71
C GLY A 39 1.78 -19.38 -0.32
N ALA A 40 2.10 -20.45 -1.05
CA ALA A 40 1.14 -21.12 -1.91
C ALA A 40 0.28 -22.07 -1.08
N ASN A 41 -0.98 -21.74 -0.89
CA ASN A 41 -1.99 -22.73 -0.47
C ASN A 41 -2.56 -23.34 -1.74
N GLY A 42 -2.36 -24.60 -1.98
CA GLY A 42 -2.58 -25.39 -3.20
C GLY A 42 -3.92 -25.29 -3.94
N ALA A 43 -4.73 -24.29 -3.69
CA ALA A 43 -5.86 -23.89 -4.51
C ALA A 43 -5.71 -22.40 -4.80
N ALA A 44 -5.23 -22.07 -5.99
CA ALA A 44 -5.27 -20.71 -6.50
C ALA A 44 -6.74 -20.25 -6.50
N GLU A 45 -7.13 -19.39 -5.56
CA GLU A 45 -8.34 -18.60 -5.75
C GLU A 45 -8.02 -17.58 -6.84
N ALA A 46 -8.62 -17.79 -7.98
CA ALA A 46 -8.53 -16.87 -9.08
C ALA A 46 -9.22 -15.55 -8.69
N VAL A 47 -8.43 -14.52 -8.43
CA VAL A 47 -8.97 -13.17 -8.37
C VAL A 47 -9.12 -12.69 -9.81
N THR A 48 -10.33 -12.79 -10.34
CA THR A 48 -10.66 -12.24 -11.67
C THR A 48 -11.09 -10.79 -11.49
N ASP A 49 -10.28 -9.85 -11.95
CA ASP A 49 -10.75 -8.50 -12.22
C ASP A 49 -11.37 -8.40 -13.63
N ALA A 50 -11.97 -7.27 -13.95
CA ALA A 50 -12.63 -7.08 -15.25
C ALA A 50 -11.62 -7.15 -16.42
N LYS A 51 -10.37 -6.79 -16.21
CA LYS A 51 -9.29 -6.84 -17.19
C LYS A 51 -8.82 -8.28 -17.41
N ASP A 52 -8.65 -9.02 -16.33
CA ASP A 52 -8.27 -10.43 -16.39
C ASP A 52 -9.34 -11.28 -17.09
N ALA A 53 -10.63 -10.97 -16.86
CA ALA A 53 -11.73 -11.58 -17.58
C ALA A 53 -11.70 -11.29 -19.08
N ALA A 54 -11.29 -10.09 -19.49
CA ALA A 54 -11.18 -9.69 -20.89
C ALA A 54 -9.96 -10.31 -21.60
N THR A 55 -8.85 -10.52 -20.89
CA THR A 55 -7.61 -11.08 -21.43
C THR A 55 -7.46 -12.57 -21.19
N GLY A 56 -8.31 -13.17 -20.38
CA GLY A 56 -8.22 -14.57 -19.95
C GLY A 56 -7.11 -14.82 -18.93
N ASN A 57 -6.49 -13.77 -18.40
CA ASN A 57 -5.51 -13.87 -17.34
C ASN A 57 -6.22 -14.04 -16.00
N THR A 58 -5.75 -14.94 -15.20
CA THR A 58 -6.24 -15.17 -13.84
C THR A 58 -5.12 -14.75 -12.88
N ARG A 59 -5.36 -13.72 -12.08
CA ARG A 59 -4.45 -13.40 -10.97
C ARG A 59 -4.60 -14.47 -9.91
N THR A 60 -3.50 -15.01 -9.49
CA THR A 60 -3.47 -16.05 -8.46
C THR A 60 -3.12 -15.42 -7.12
N ALA A 61 -3.68 -15.93 -6.04
CA ALA A 61 -3.35 -15.53 -4.67
C ALA A 61 -1.88 -15.81 -4.27
N ASN A 62 -1.06 -16.26 -5.20
CA ASN A 62 0.33 -16.66 -5.01
C ASN A 62 1.33 -15.55 -5.38
N GLY A 63 0.89 -14.31 -5.41
CA GLY A 63 1.77 -13.16 -5.69
C GLY A 63 2.51 -12.69 -4.45
N PHE A 64 3.57 -11.93 -4.71
CA PHE A 64 4.30 -11.19 -3.70
C PHE A 64 3.75 -9.77 -3.61
N PHE A 65 3.88 -9.19 -2.43
CA PHE A 65 3.63 -7.77 -2.22
C PHE A 65 4.91 -7.12 -1.73
N GLU A 66 5.34 -6.10 -2.43
CA GLU A 66 6.48 -5.27 -2.07
C GLU A 66 5.99 -3.86 -1.82
N GLY A 67 6.21 -3.34 -0.61
CA GLY A 67 5.73 -2.02 -0.21
C GLY A 67 6.88 -1.08 0.14
N GLU A 68 6.82 0.14 -0.37
CA GLU A 68 7.66 1.26 0.03
C GLU A 68 6.78 2.38 0.55
N GLN A 69 7.21 3.04 1.63
CA GLN A 69 6.55 4.23 2.14
C GLN A 69 7.56 5.28 2.54
N MET A 70 7.33 6.49 2.09
CA MET A 70 8.10 7.67 2.49
C MET A 70 7.17 8.71 3.12
N SER A 71 7.64 9.35 4.18
CA SER A 71 6.89 10.41 4.85
C SER A 71 7.80 11.57 5.25
N ILE A 72 7.23 12.77 5.22
CA ILE A 72 7.85 13.97 5.77
C ILE A 72 6.82 14.73 6.59
N ALA A 73 7.20 15.18 7.77
CA ALA A 73 6.40 16.02 8.62
C ALA A 73 7.16 17.27 9.03
N PHE A 74 6.45 18.38 9.12
CA PHE A 74 7.00 19.67 9.50
C PHE A 74 6.14 20.35 10.56
N ASN A 75 6.73 20.61 11.71
CA ASN A 75 6.12 21.44 12.77
C ASN A 75 6.36 22.91 12.45
N VAL A 76 5.37 23.57 11.89
CA VAL A 76 5.43 25.01 11.54
C VAL A 76 5.60 25.87 12.79
N ASN A 77 4.90 25.49 13.86
CA ASN A 77 5.01 26.05 15.20
C ASN A 77 4.45 25.06 16.24
N GLU A 78 4.37 25.46 17.51
CA GLU A 78 3.87 24.61 18.61
C GLU A 78 2.42 24.14 18.43
N ASN A 79 1.65 24.81 17.61
CA ASN A 79 0.22 24.56 17.42
C ASN A 79 -0.13 24.00 16.04
N PHE A 80 0.78 24.10 15.06
CA PHE A 80 0.48 23.77 13.67
C PHE A 80 1.57 22.87 13.06
N SER A 81 1.13 21.78 12.48
CA SER A 81 1.98 20.85 11.74
C SER A 81 1.34 20.45 10.41
N VAL A 82 2.19 20.11 9.45
CA VAL A 82 1.80 19.54 8.15
C VAL A 82 2.63 18.29 7.89
N SER A 83 2.07 17.34 7.16
CA SER A 83 2.80 16.16 6.73
C SER A 83 2.36 15.71 5.33
N TYR A 84 3.27 15.06 4.64
CA TYR A 84 3.04 14.36 3.39
C TYR A 84 3.55 12.92 3.52
N THR A 85 2.78 12.00 2.98
CA THR A 85 3.16 10.58 2.91
C THR A 85 2.86 10.07 1.51
N GLU A 86 3.79 9.31 0.97
CA GLU A 86 3.63 8.54 -0.26
C GLU A 86 3.91 7.08 0.06
N SER A 87 3.07 6.20 -0.44
CA SER A 87 3.21 4.75 -0.32
C SER A 87 2.94 4.11 -1.67
N GLU A 88 3.84 3.24 -2.06
CA GLU A 88 3.70 2.39 -3.24
C GLU A 88 3.72 0.93 -2.77
N GLU A 89 2.73 0.16 -3.20
CA GLU A 89 2.66 -1.27 -2.95
C GLU A 89 2.48 -1.99 -4.27
N THR A 90 3.46 -2.81 -4.63
CA THR A 90 3.48 -3.56 -5.88
C THR A 90 3.02 -5.00 -5.62
N TYR A 91 2.01 -5.42 -6.35
CA TYR A 91 1.60 -6.81 -6.44
C TYR A 91 2.30 -7.45 -7.63
N ASP A 92 3.16 -8.44 -7.37
CA ASP A 92 3.84 -9.27 -8.36
C ASP A 92 3.14 -10.63 -8.43
N PRO A 93 2.24 -10.83 -9.42
CA PRO A 93 1.55 -12.09 -9.61
C PRO A 93 2.49 -13.12 -10.18
N GLN A 94 2.76 -14.18 -9.45
CA GLN A 94 3.65 -15.25 -9.88
C GLN A 94 3.00 -16.12 -10.98
N SER A 95 3.80 -16.56 -11.95
CA SER A 95 3.37 -17.55 -12.93
C SER A 95 3.11 -18.90 -12.28
N HIS A 96 2.08 -19.60 -12.69
CA HIS A 96 1.78 -20.96 -12.25
C HIS A 96 1.49 -21.89 -13.44
N ASP A 97 1.39 -23.20 -13.19
CA ASP A 97 1.06 -24.20 -14.21
C ASP A 97 -0.23 -23.87 -14.94
N GLY A 98 -0.14 -23.66 -16.25
CA GLY A 98 -1.28 -23.32 -17.12
C GLY A 98 -1.30 -21.87 -17.59
N ILE A 99 -0.46 -20.99 -17.06
CA ILE A 99 -0.27 -19.63 -17.56
C ILE A 99 1.09 -19.54 -18.24
N ALA A 100 1.09 -19.36 -19.56
CA ALA A 100 2.32 -19.31 -20.36
C ALA A 100 3.10 -18.00 -20.20
N VAL A 101 2.48 -16.95 -19.69
CA VAL A 101 3.07 -15.62 -19.47
C VAL A 101 2.61 -15.13 -18.11
N ALA A 102 3.56 -14.77 -17.24
CA ALA A 102 3.25 -14.13 -15.96
C ALA A 102 2.46 -12.83 -16.23
N PRO A 103 1.38 -12.55 -15.50
CA PRO A 103 0.75 -11.24 -15.54
C PRO A 103 1.76 -10.15 -15.15
N LEU A 104 1.53 -8.92 -15.60
CA LEU A 104 2.38 -7.79 -15.24
C LEU A 104 2.17 -7.40 -13.77
N ASP A 105 3.24 -6.93 -13.15
CA ASP A 105 3.18 -6.31 -11.84
C ASP A 105 2.29 -5.07 -11.88
N VAL A 106 1.55 -4.85 -10.83
CA VAL A 106 0.71 -3.65 -10.68
C VAL A 106 1.01 -2.97 -9.36
N THR A 107 1.33 -1.68 -9.44
CA THR A 107 1.60 -0.85 -8.27
C THR A 107 0.37 -0.01 -7.93
N MET A 108 -0.12 -0.18 -6.72
CA MET A 108 -1.07 0.73 -6.10
C MET A 108 -0.29 1.83 -5.40
N LYS A 109 -0.57 3.09 -5.76
CA LYS A 109 0.06 4.26 -5.15
C LYS A 109 -0.94 5.00 -4.29
N THR A 110 -0.51 5.39 -3.08
CA THR A 110 -1.28 6.23 -2.17
C THR A 110 -0.48 7.47 -1.80
N GLU A 111 -1.05 8.64 -2.03
CA GLU A 111 -0.48 9.92 -1.63
C GLU A 111 -1.40 10.59 -0.61
N GLY A 112 -0.82 11.11 0.46
CA GLY A 112 -1.57 11.75 1.52
C GLY A 112 -0.93 13.07 1.98
N ILE A 113 -1.74 14.11 2.08
CA ILE A 113 -1.35 15.36 2.75
C ILE A 113 -2.24 15.56 3.98
N GLN A 114 -1.62 15.94 5.09
CA GLN A 114 -2.32 16.19 6.35
C GLN A 114 -1.87 17.51 6.97
N ALA A 115 -2.80 18.20 7.60
CA ALA A 115 -2.55 19.36 8.45
C ALA A 115 -3.24 19.17 9.80
N ALA A 116 -2.58 19.56 10.89
CA ALA A 116 -3.13 19.52 12.22
C ALA A 116 -2.87 20.86 12.94
N TYR A 117 -3.91 21.38 13.57
CA TYR A 117 -3.86 22.60 14.36
C TYR A 117 -4.47 22.36 15.74
N SER A 118 -3.77 22.77 16.80
CA SER A 118 -4.23 22.63 18.18
C SER A 118 -4.19 23.98 18.88
N MET A 119 -5.25 24.35 19.59
CA MET A 119 -5.34 25.58 20.37
C MET A 119 -6.11 25.31 21.68
N GLY A 120 -5.37 25.23 22.79
CA GLY A 120 -5.94 24.90 24.08
C GLY A 120 -6.65 23.53 24.05
N ALA A 121 -7.94 23.52 24.33
CA ALA A 121 -8.77 22.32 24.37
C ALA A 121 -9.36 21.93 22.97
N MET A 122 -9.03 22.66 21.91
CA MET A 122 -9.53 22.43 20.56
C MET A 122 -8.41 21.88 19.66
N SER A 123 -8.73 20.90 18.83
CA SER A 123 -7.87 20.44 17.75
C SER A 123 -8.65 20.30 16.45
N ILE A 124 -8.04 20.68 15.33
CA ILE A 124 -8.56 20.49 13.98
C ILE A 124 -7.52 19.66 13.22
N LYS A 125 -7.98 18.62 12.57
CA LYS A 125 -7.18 17.81 11.64
C LYS A 125 -7.87 17.77 10.30
N ALA A 126 -7.11 17.94 9.24
CA ALA A 126 -7.59 17.78 7.87
C ALA A 126 -6.62 16.91 7.11
N TYR A 127 -7.13 15.99 6.30
CA TYR A 127 -6.30 15.24 5.37
C TYR A 127 -7.00 15.06 4.02
N LYS A 128 -6.19 14.88 3.00
CA LYS A 128 -6.60 14.44 1.68
C LYS A 128 -5.72 13.25 1.29
N ILE A 129 -6.35 12.20 0.78
CA ILE A 129 -5.70 10.99 0.29
C ILE A 129 -6.16 10.78 -1.15
N ASP A 130 -5.19 10.51 -2.03
CA ASP A 130 -5.41 10.09 -3.41
C ASP A 130 -4.80 8.69 -3.59
N VAL A 131 -5.54 7.80 -4.26
CA VAL A 131 -5.14 6.41 -4.52
C VAL A 131 -5.23 6.12 -6.00
N THR A 132 -4.11 5.73 -6.60
CA THR A 132 -4.00 5.29 -7.99
C THR A 132 -3.94 3.76 -8.04
N ASN A 133 -4.54 3.14 -9.05
CA ASN A 133 -4.66 1.68 -9.22
C ASN A 133 -5.23 0.98 -7.98
N PRO A 134 -6.37 1.42 -7.42
CA PRO A 134 -6.90 0.85 -6.18
C PRO A 134 -7.25 -0.62 -6.35
N GLY A 135 -6.70 -1.45 -5.46
CA GLY A 135 -6.86 -2.91 -5.53
C GLY A 135 -5.98 -3.57 -6.59
N TYR A 136 -4.88 -2.90 -6.99
CA TYR A 136 -3.94 -3.36 -8.02
C TYR A 136 -4.59 -3.55 -9.39
N ASP A 137 -5.56 -2.71 -9.71
CA ASP A 137 -6.27 -2.71 -10.98
C ASP A 137 -5.98 -1.40 -11.74
N GLU A 138 -5.20 -1.50 -12.83
CA GLU A 138 -4.82 -0.35 -13.66
C GLU A 138 -6.00 0.27 -14.43
N ASP A 139 -7.10 -0.47 -14.58
CA ASP A 139 -8.31 0.02 -15.23
C ASP A 139 -9.32 0.59 -14.22
N ALA A 140 -9.07 0.41 -12.92
CA ALA A 140 -9.90 1.01 -11.89
C ALA A 140 -9.72 2.53 -11.84
N ALA A 141 -10.82 3.25 -11.66
CA ALA A 141 -10.76 4.69 -11.47
C ALA A 141 -10.02 5.04 -10.17
N ASP A 142 -9.15 6.04 -10.24
CA ASP A 142 -8.48 6.59 -9.06
C ASP A 142 -9.51 7.03 -8.00
N LYS A 143 -9.13 6.89 -6.74
CA LYS A 143 -9.96 7.26 -5.60
C LYS A 143 -9.35 8.43 -4.87
N SER A 144 -10.21 9.31 -4.35
CA SER A 144 -9.79 10.44 -3.50
C SER A 144 -10.73 10.56 -2.31
N ALA A 145 -10.17 10.84 -1.15
CA ALA A 145 -10.93 11.13 0.05
C ALA A 145 -10.38 12.37 0.75
N THR A 146 -11.27 13.18 1.30
CA THR A 146 -10.92 14.33 2.15
C THR A 146 -11.73 14.28 3.43
N GLU A 147 -11.07 14.44 4.56
CA GLU A 147 -11.72 14.50 5.87
C GLU A 147 -11.23 15.70 6.67
N ILE A 148 -12.15 16.30 7.41
CA ILE A 148 -11.87 17.33 8.42
C ILE A 148 -12.48 16.89 9.74
N ALA A 149 -11.65 16.77 10.77
CA ALA A 149 -12.07 16.36 12.11
C ALA A 149 -11.83 17.49 13.10
N LEU A 150 -12.84 17.73 13.98
CA LEU A 150 -12.75 18.67 15.09
C LEU A 150 -12.79 17.89 16.40
N GLY A 151 -11.76 18.05 17.22
CA GLY A 151 -11.69 17.52 18.58
C GLY A 151 -11.86 18.64 19.62
N LEU A 152 -12.68 18.38 20.65
CA LEU A 152 -12.86 19.26 21.79
C LEU A 152 -12.63 18.46 23.09
N ALA A 153 -11.78 18.97 23.97
CA ALA A 153 -11.57 18.40 25.31
C ALA A 153 -12.26 19.29 26.36
N PHE A 154 -12.98 18.67 27.32
CA PHE A 154 -13.72 19.38 28.37
C PHE A 154 -13.12 19.02 29.74
#